data_4dc9e2e23bb53b3027f2182a34e76414
#
_entry.id   4dc9e2e23bb53b3027f2182a34e76414
#
_cell.length_a   1.000
_cell.length_b   1.000
_cell.length_c   1.000
_cell.angle_alpha   90.00
_cell.angle_beta   90.00
_cell.angle_gamma   90.00
#
_symmetry.space_group_name_H-M   'P 1'
#
loop_
_entity.id
_entity.type
_entity.pdbx_description
1 polymer ?
#
loop_
_entity_poly.entity_id
_entity_poly.type
_entity_poly.pdbx_seq_one_letter_code
_entity_poly.pdbx_strand_id
1 'polypeptide(L)'
;MVWQKVAEKDSIEKGKGIEVKIGDKRIAIFNQDGYHGIDALCVHQDGSIVPGKLNGCIVECPLHFWHYDIKTGDLLDYLKGVKLQTYKVESRSDGIYMDV
;
A
#
# COMPACT_ATOMS: atom_id res chain seq x y z
N MET A 1 12.42 -13.28 6.39
CA MET A 1 11.47 -12.70 5.44
C MET A 1 11.42 -13.53 4.18
N VAL A 2 10.24 -13.71 3.65
CA VAL A 2 10.00 -14.65 2.55
C VAL A 2 9.20 -13.95 1.46
N TRP A 3 9.63 -14.10 0.21
CA TRP A 3 8.88 -13.59 -0.93
C TRP A 3 7.67 -14.49 -1.18
N GLN A 4 6.49 -13.89 -1.20
CA GLN A 4 5.23 -14.60 -1.44
C GLN A 4 4.50 -13.98 -2.61
N LYS A 5 3.88 -14.81 -3.42
CA LYS A 5 2.99 -14.34 -4.48
C LYS A 5 1.73 -13.80 -3.83
N VAL A 6 1.40 -12.54 -4.09
CA VAL A 6 0.26 -11.86 -3.46
C VAL A 6 -0.83 -11.47 -4.45
N ALA A 7 -0.52 -11.47 -5.74
CA ALA A 7 -1.49 -11.15 -6.77
C ALA A 7 -1.05 -11.74 -8.12
N GLU A 8 -2.00 -11.88 -9.02
CA GLU A 8 -1.71 -12.32 -10.38
C GLU A 8 -1.03 -11.21 -11.17
N LYS A 9 -0.26 -11.62 -12.18
CA LYS A 9 0.39 -10.67 -13.07
C LYS A 9 -0.64 -9.75 -13.72
N ASP A 10 -0.34 -8.45 -13.75
CA ASP A 10 -1.19 -7.42 -14.36
C ASP A 10 -2.59 -7.29 -13.74
N SER A 11 -2.79 -7.82 -12.53
CA SER A 11 -4.08 -7.73 -11.84
C SER A 11 -4.32 -6.37 -11.18
N ILE A 12 -3.27 -5.58 -10.98
CA ILE A 12 -3.39 -4.24 -10.38
C ILE A 12 -3.15 -3.22 -11.48
N GLU A 13 -4.18 -2.47 -11.81
CA GLU A 13 -4.09 -1.43 -12.83
C GLU A 13 -3.19 -0.30 -12.36
N LYS A 14 -2.50 0.33 -13.31
CA LYS A 14 -1.66 1.48 -13.04
C LYS A 14 -2.49 2.62 -12.42
N GLY A 15 -2.01 3.19 -11.33
CA GLY A 15 -2.71 4.22 -10.59
C GLY A 15 -3.75 3.68 -9.61
N LYS A 16 -3.75 2.37 -9.37
CA LYS A 16 -4.71 1.71 -8.47
C LYS A 16 -4.00 0.83 -7.46
N GLY A 17 -4.74 0.36 -6.47
CA GLY A 17 -4.23 -0.50 -5.43
C GLY A 17 -5.22 -1.58 -5.04
N ILE A 18 -4.70 -2.60 -4.38
CA ILE A 18 -5.50 -3.67 -3.77
C ILE A 18 -5.07 -3.86 -2.33
N GLU A 19 -5.94 -4.47 -1.55
CA GLU A 19 -5.61 -4.88 -0.19
C GLU A 19 -5.45 -6.39 -0.17
N VAL A 20 -4.36 -6.86 0.44
CA VAL A 20 -4.14 -8.30 0.66
C VAL A 20 -3.98 -8.55 2.14
N LYS A 21 -4.39 -9.74 2.59
CA LYS A 21 -4.25 -10.15 3.98
C LYS A 21 -3.23 -11.27 4.06
N ILE A 22 -2.19 -11.07 4.89
CA ILE A 22 -1.14 -12.05 5.12
C ILE A 22 -1.01 -12.27 6.62
N GLY A 23 -1.45 -13.43 7.09
CA GLY A 23 -1.56 -13.68 8.52
C GLY A 23 -2.51 -12.66 9.15
N ASP A 24 -2.04 -11.93 10.14
CA ASP A 24 -2.82 -10.89 10.82
C ASP A 24 -2.65 -9.51 10.18
N LYS A 25 -1.84 -9.40 9.14
CA LYS A 25 -1.54 -8.11 8.53
C LYS A 25 -2.44 -7.85 7.33
N ARG A 26 -2.90 -6.60 7.23
CA ARG A 26 -3.61 -6.09 6.05
C ARG A 26 -2.68 -5.12 5.36
N ILE A 27 -2.37 -5.38 4.10
CA ILE A 27 -1.34 -4.66 3.36
C ILE A 27 -1.94 -4.15 2.07
N ALA A 28 -1.68 -2.88 1.77
CA ALA A 28 -2.09 -2.25 0.53
C ALA A 28 -0.93 -2.32 -0.47
N ILE A 29 -1.23 -2.74 -1.68
CA ILE A 29 -0.25 -2.79 -2.78
C ILE A 29 -0.73 -1.85 -3.87
N PHE A 30 0.09 -0.87 -4.21
CA PHE A 30 -0.23 0.13 -5.22
C PHE A 30 0.67 -0.03 -6.45
N ASN A 31 0.07 0.13 -7.62
CA ASN A 31 0.79 0.16 -8.89
C ASN A 31 0.85 1.61 -9.38
N GLN A 32 1.85 2.34 -8.88
CA GLN A 32 2.07 3.73 -9.29
C GLN A 32 3.56 4.02 -9.18
N ASP A 33 4.17 4.29 -10.31
CA ASP A 33 5.63 4.50 -10.40
C ASP A 33 6.37 3.30 -9.79
N GLY A 34 5.99 2.10 -10.26
CA GLY A 34 6.40 0.82 -9.71
C GLY A 34 5.37 0.29 -8.72
N TYR A 35 5.67 -0.86 -8.12
CA TYR A 35 4.81 -1.48 -7.11
C TYR A 35 5.29 -1.11 -5.72
N HIS A 36 4.36 -0.69 -4.85
CA HIS A 36 4.68 -0.29 -3.48
C HIS A 36 3.70 -0.94 -2.52
N GLY A 37 4.22 -1.51 -1.43
CA GLY A 37 3.40 -2.10 -0.38
C GLY A 37 3.55 -1.32 0.92
N ILE A 38 2.42 -0.98 1.55
CA ILE A 38 2.37 -0.37 2.87
C ILE A 38 1.21 -0.97 3.66
N ASP A 39 1.25 -0.82 4.99
CA ASP A 39 0.12 -1.22 5.82
C ASP A 39 -1.17 -0.59 5.29
N ALA A 40 -2.23 -1.38 5.21
CA ALA A 40 -3.49 -0.92 4.61
C ALA A 40 -4.34 -0.06 5.54
N LEU A 41 -4.09 -0.11 6.85
CA LEU A 41 -4.94 0.56 7.82
C LEU A 41 -4.38 1.94 8.18
N CYS A 42 -5.23 2.95 8.11
CA CYS A 42 -4.88 4.30 8.53
C CYS A 42 -4.57 4.32 10.03
N VAL A 43 -3.51 5.03 10.43
CA VAL A 43 -3.02 5.01 11.81
C VAL A 43 -4.03 5.57 12.82
N HIS A 44 -4.96 6.43 12.39
CA HIS A 44 -5.92 7.04 13.31
C HIS A 44 -7.23 6.26 13.41
N GLN A 45 -7.47 5.32 12.51
CA GLN A 45 -8.66 4.47 12.51
C GLN A 45 -8.35 3.17 11.79
N ASP A 46 -9.10 2.12 12.11
CA ASP A 46 -8.93 0.81 11.48
C ASP A 46 -9.62 0.71 10.12
N GLY A 47 -9.53 1.77 9.32
CA GLY A 47 -10.08 1.79 7.98
C GLY A 47 -9.01 1.62 6.92
N SER A 48 -9.35 0.91 5.85
CA SER A 48 -8.42 0.69 4.75
C SER A 48 -8.17 1.95 3.94
N ILE A 49 -6.92 2.18 3.57
CA ILE A 49 -6.54 3.27 2.67
C ILE A 49 -6.71 2.88 1.19
N VAL A 50 -6.96 1.61 0.89
CA VAL A 50 -7.04 1.12 -0.50
C VAL A 50 -8.12 1.81 -1.32
N PRO A 51 -9.35 2.03 -0.80
CA PRO A 51 -10.36 2.74 -1.58
C PRO A 51 -10.10 4.25 -1.67
N GLY A 52 -9.01 4.74 -1.05
CA GLY A 52 -8.64 6.12 -1.10
C GLY A 52 -8.15 6.53 -2.48
N LYS A 53 -8.12 7.84 -2.70
CA LYS A 53 -7.70 8.42 -3.96
C LYS A 53 -6.18 8.42 -4.05
N LEU A 54 -5.64 7.90 -5.14
CA LEU A 54 -4.21 7.93 -5.40
C LEU A 54 -3.90 9.10 -6.34
N ASN A 55 -3.06 10.01 -5.88
CA ASN A 55 -2.62 11.16 -6.66
C ASN A 55 -1.09 11.13 -6.73
N GLY A 56 -0.55 10.67 -7.88
CA GLY A 56 0.87 10.36 -7.95
C GLY A 56 1.20 9.27 -6.96
N CYS A 57 2.21 9.47 -6.14
CA CYS A 57 2.61 8.51 -5.09
C CYS A 57 2.03 8.86 -3.72
N ILE A 58 0.95 9.63 -3.68
CA ILE A 58 0.28 10.02 -2.45
C ILE A 58 -1.13 9.42 -2.43
N VAL A 59 -1.44 8.63 -1.40
CA VAL A 59 -2.77 8.07 -1.20
C VAL A 59 -3.52 8.86 -0.14
N GLU A 60 -4.79 9.18 -0.43
CA GLU A 60 -5.68 9.88 0.50
C GLU A 60 -6.54 8.86 1.22
N CYS A 61 -6.48 8.86 2.57
CA CYS A 61 -7.33 8.00 3.37
C CYS A 61 -8.79 8.44 3.19
N PRO A 62 -9.70 7.52 2.84
CA PRO A 62 -11.09 7.92 2.55
C PRO A 62 -11.89 8.34 3.79
N LEU A 63 -11.38 8.09 5.00
CA LEU A 63 -12.11 8.38 6.24
C LEU A 63 -11.99 9.84 6.67
N HIS A 64 -10.75 10.36 6.76
CA HIS A 64 -10.51 11.74 7.21
C HIS A 64 -9.56 12.50 6.30
N PHE A 65 -9.33 11.98 5.10
CA PHE A 65 -8.50 12.62 4.07
C PHE A 65 -7.05 12.84 4.49
N TRP A 66 -6.51 11.98 5.36
CA TRP A 66 -5.10 11.98 5.67
C TRP A 66 -4.31 11.43 4.49
N HIS A 67 -3.11 11.94 4.27
CA HIS A 67 -2.31 11.61 3.10
C HIS A 67 -1.05 10.85 3.49
N TYR A 68 -0.76 9.78 2.75
CA TYR A 68 0.43 8.96 2.96
C TYR A 68 1.23 8.86 1.67
N ASP A 69 2.57 8.90 1.81
CA ASP A 69 3.47 8.59 0.69
C ASP A 69 3.55 7.07 0.57
N ILE A 70 3.13 6.52 -0.57
CA ILE A 70 3.13 5.07 -0.77
C ILE A 70 4.54 4.47 -0.89
N LYS A 71 5.55 5.29 -1.18
CA LYS A 71 6.94 4.83 -1.28
C LYS A 71 7.61 4.69 0.08
N THR A 72 7.31 5.58 1.01
CA THR A 72 7.97 5.63 2.32
C THR A 72 7.05 5.25 3.47
N GLY A 73 5.74 5.33 3.27
CA GLY A 73 4.75 5.12 4.32
C GLY A 73 4.51 6.35 5.18
N ASP A 74 5.21 7.45 4.93
CA ASP A 74 5.11 8.65 5.76
C ASP A 74 3.73 9.28 5.70
N LEU A 75 3.21 9.65 6.87
CA LEU A 75 2.04 10.51 6.97
C LEU A 75 2.48 11.95 6.64
N LEU A 76 1.83 12.57 5.68
CA LEU A 76 2.26 13.85 5.14
C LEU A 76 1.59 15.05 5.80
N ASP A 77 0.54 14.83 6.60
CA ASP A 77 -0.19 15.89 7.27
C ASP A 77 -0.50 15.54 8.73
N TYR A 78 -0.88 16.56 9.50
CA TYR A 78 -1.32 16.51 10.89
C TYR A 78 -0.26 16.13 11.92
N LEU A 79 0.44 15.02 11.75
CA LEU A 79 1.41 14.51 12.75
C LEU A 79 2.75 14.23 12.09
N LYS A 80 3.83 14.68 12.73
CA LYS A 80 5.18 14.40 12.27
C LYS A 80 5.68 13.08 12.84
N GLY A 81 6.51 12.37 12.08
CA GLY A 81 7.14 11.15 12.53
C GLY A 81 6.25 9.93 12.54
N VAL A 82 5.02 10.04 12.03
CA VAL A 82 4.11 8.92 11.91
C VAL A 82 4.28 8.30 10.53
N LYS A 83 4.36 6.97 10.48
CA LYS A 83 4.58 6.28 9.22
C LYS A 83 4.00 4.89 9.29
N LEU A 84 3.48 4.43 8.15
CA LEU A 84 3.03 3.05 7.97
C LEU A 84 4.22 2.17 7.60
N GLN A 85 4.17 0.91 8.02
CA GLN A 85 5.17 -0.07 7.63
C GLN A 85 5.16 -0.26 6.11
N THR A 86 6.34 -0.29 5.48
CA THR A 86 6.47 -0.54 4.06
C THR A 86 6.96 -1.96 3.81
N TYR A 87 6.65 -2.48 2.62
CA TYR A 87 7.03 -3.82 2.20
C TYR A 87 7.56 -3.76 0.77
N LYS A 88 8.61 -4.54 0.48
CA LYS A 88 9.13 -4.62 -0.87
C LYS A 88 8.20 -5.44 -1.74
N VAL A 89 7.89 -4.92 -2.91
CA VAL A 89 7.00 -5.57 -3.87
C VAL A 89 7.68 -5.58 -5.23
N GLU A 90 7.60 -6.71 -5.93
CA GLU A 90 8.12 -6.76 -7.29
C GLU A 90 7.21 -7.57 -8.20
N SER A 91 7.19 -7.20 -9.46
CA SER A 91 6.47 -7.92 -10.50
C SER A 91 7.40 -8.95 -11.11
N ARG A 92 6.95 -10.20 -11.16
CA ARG A 92 7.68 -11.32 -11.78
C ARG A 92 6.86 -11.87 -12.94
N SER A 93 7.44 -12.82 -13.68
CA SER A 93 6.80 -13.38 -14.87
C SER A 93 5.45 -14.04 -14.61
N ASP A 94 5.23 -14.57 -13.41
CA ASP A 94 4.01 -15.31 -13.05
C ASP A 94 3.12 -14.61 -12.04
N GLY A 95 3.48 -13.40 -11.61
CA GLY A 95 2.66 -12.66 -10.65
C GLY A 95 3.41 -11.57 -9.92
N ILE A 96 2.73 -11.02 -8.91
CA ILE A 96 3.27 -9.96 -8.05
C ILE A 96 3.66 -10.59 -6.72
N TYR A 97 4.90 -10.34 -6.29
CA TYR A 97 5.48 -10.91 -5.09
C TYR A 97 5.79 -9.82 -4.07
N MET A 98 5.69 -10.17 -2.82
CA MET A 98 5.98 -9.26 -1.70
C MET A 98 6.86 -9.97 -0.68
N ASP A 99 7.84 -9.24 -0.16
CA ASP A 99 8.73 -9.71 0.91
C ASP A 99 8.08 -9.39 2.26
N VAL A 100 7.59 -10.44 2.91
CA VAL A 100 6.90 -10.32 4.21
C VAL A 100 7.49 -11.22 5.27
#